data_541b0608f13a67bb34ad538594085ddc
#
_entry.id   541b0608f13a67bb34ad538594085ddc
#
_cell.length_a   1.000
_cell.length_b   1.000
_cell.length_c   1.000
_cell.angle_alpha   90.00
_cell.angle_beta   90.00
_cell.angle_gamma   90.00
#
_symmetry.space_group_name_H-M   'P 1'
#
loop_
_entity.id
_entity.type
_entity.pdbx_description
1 polymer ?
#
loop_
_entity_poly.entity_id
_entity_poly.type
_entity_poly.pdbx_seq_one_letter_code
_entity_poly.pdbx_strand_id
1 'polypeptide(L)'
;MFKKNILRIILLLFMALFLFIFVKSPYYSELSRLLQTPAVVEYQSSSLTAQKFVDNLIIGWNLGNSLDSCTNEAYRNAGNRPVKSSETAWGNPAVTKELIDSIAASNFHAIRIPVTWYYNTYEQDNRLYIRQDYLQRVAEVVQYALDNNMYVILNSQHDAPILWADMNDIQEVSQHAIDLWSQIATYFKDYDHRLIFESYNELNTKNDSWVYSDAASNATNILNQLFVNSIRETGGNNTDRVLICDTFLSGTSEEILDSFVLPSDSVPERLIIAVHTYDTAYDQSLDTLFQRLDAFAKQQNAPVIIGEFGTNKQYVPSDCRSIHAGNFVSRASDYGLKCFWWDDGASYQLFDRNTYAIVENDIYEALMNPTPYETVICDTYIFHSIQDYSYSSLNATDGSLEESTDGSLTLNINNQGLPIAPNISYRITLHTTGNGDGIRISGIAFFNQENQFLSYTSTNDQTTYDITPPKNAAYMKVSLHNPWGHRLKQQYQSYLENGNLTMEIISYTKTS
;
A
#
# COMPACT_ATOMS: atom_id res chain seq x y z
N MET A 1 -26.17 -41.94 -21.99
CA MET A 1 -26.04 -41.95 -20.52
C MET A 1 -24.75 -42.66 -20.05
N PHE A 2 -24.41 -43.83 -20.59
CA PHE A 2 -23.23 -44.64 -20.18
C PHE A 2 -21.90 -43.95 -20.34
N LYS A 3 -21.59 -43.26 -21.45
CA LYS A 3 -20.32 -42.55 -21.68
C LYS A 3 -20.08 -41.39 -20.73
N LYS A 4 -21.11 -40.65 -20.28
CA LYS A 4 -20.95 -39.55 -19.31
C LYS A 4 -20.62 -40.04 -17.91
N ASN A 5 -21.12 -41.22 -17.53
CA ASN A 5 -20.79 -41.78 -16.21
C ASN A 5 -19.41 -42.38 -16.15
N ILE A 6 -18.92 -42.96 -17.26
CA ILE A 6 -17.53 -43.48 -17.34
C ILE A 6 -16.53 -42.30 -17.25
N LEU A 7 -16.79 -41.17 -17.93
CA LEU A 7 -15.89 -39.98 -17.87
C LEU A 7 -15.84 -39.37 -16.45
N ARG A 8 -16.99 -39.35 -15.74
CA ARG A 8 -17.04 -38.90 -14.34
C ARG A 8 -16.30 -39.86 -13.39
N ILE A 9 -16.40 -41.16 -13.60
CA ILE A 9 -15.63 -42.13 -12.79
C ILE A 9 -14.14 -42.02 -13.04
N ILE A 10 -13.71 -41.81 -14.29
CA ILE A 10 -12.31 -41.61 -14.66
C ILE A 10 -11.78 -40.31 -14.03
N LEU A 11 -12.57 -39.22 -14.07
CA LEU A 11 -12.20 -37.94 -13.46
C LEU A 11 -12.09 -38.06 -11.92
N LEU A 12 -12.99 -38.77 -11.27
CA LEU A 12 -12.94 -39.02 -9.83
C LEU A 12 -11.76 -39.92 -9.44
N LEU A 13 -11.41 -40.91 -10.26
CA LEU A 13 -10.24 -41.74 -10.05
C LEU A 13 -8.94 -40.96 -10.27
N PHE A 14 -8.89 -40.07 -11.25
CA PHE A 14 -7.75 -39.15 -11.44
C PHE A 14 -7.62 -38.16 -10.29
N MET A 15 -8.71 -37.57 -9.82
CA MET A 15 -8.69 -36.68 -8.64
C MET A 15 -8.27 -37.46 -7.38
N ALA A 16 -8.76 -38.69 -7.17
CA ALA A 16 -8.36 -39.50 -6.04
C ALA A 16 -6.89 -39.95 -6.12
N LEU A 17 -6.39 -40.25 -7.31
CA LEU A 17 -4.99 -40.57 -7.54
C LEU A 17 -4.09 -39.37 -7.36
N PHE A 18 -4.50 -38.18 -7.83
CA PHE A 18 -3.80 -36.92 -7.65
C PHE A 18 -3.74 -36.54 -6.16
N LEU A 19 -4.87 -36.63 -5.44
CA LEU A 19 -4.93 -36.47 -3.99
C LEU A 19 -4.02 -37.45 -3.26
N PHE A 20 -4.02 -38.72 -3.69
CA PHE A 20 -3.20 -39.79 -3.04
C PHE A 20 -1.69 -39.60 -3.28
N ILE A 21 -1.28 -39.14 -4.46
CA ILE A 21 0.11 -38.82 -4.78
C ILE A 21 0.54 -37.56 -4.04
N PHE A 22 -0.33 -36.54 -4.00
CA PHE A 22 -0.12 -35.28 -3.32
C PHE A 22 0.04 -35.48 -1.79
N VAL A 23 -0.88 -36.26 -1.18
CA VAL A 23 -0.87 -36.56 0.28
C VAL A 23 0.31 -37.44 0.72
N LYS A 24 0.92 -38.21 -0.19
CA LYS A 24 2.12 -39.03 0.10
C LYS A 24 3.45 -38.36 -0.25
N SER A 25 3.43 -37.17 -0.80
CA SER A 25 4.63 -36.38 -1.01
C SER A 25 5.24 -36.03 0.37
N PRO A 26 6.55 -36.24 0.59
CA PRO A 26 7.24 -35.74 1.80
C PRO A 26 6.99 -34.24 2.01
N TYR A 27 6.87 -33.51 0.94
CA TYR A 27 6.59 -32.09 0.90
C TYR A 27 5.17 -31.75 1.44
N TYR A 28 4.16 -32.55 1.07
CA TYR A 28 2.79 -32.36 1.58
C TYR A 28 2.70 -32.67 3.09
N SER A 29 3.45 -33.66 3.57
CA SER A 29 3.49 -33.96 5.01
C SER A 29 4.15 -32.84 5.80
N GLU A 30 5.19 -32.20 5.27
CA GLU A 30 5.86 -31.06 5.89
C GLU A 30 5.02 -29.79 5.82
N LEU A 31 4.46 -29.47 4.66
CA LEU A 31 3.52 -28.35 4.50
C LEU A 31 2.26 -28.54 5.37
N SER A 32 1.70 -29.75 5.40
CA SER A 32 0.56 -30.09 6.26
C SER A 32 0.91 -29.97 7.75
N ARG A 33 2.12 -30.36 8.16
CA ARG A 33 2.61 -30.18 9.53
C ARG A 33 2.74 -28.70 9.88
N LEU A 34 3.28 -27.89 8.98
CA LEU A 34 3.47 -26.44 9.16
C LEU A 34 2.15 -25.64 9.11
N LEU A 35 1.13 -26.17 8.42
CA LEU A 35 -0.21 -25.57 8.40
C LEU A 35 -1.11 -26.05 9.57
N GLN A 36 -0.66 -27.03 10.38
CA GLN A 36 -1.39 -27.41 11.57
C GLN A 36 -1.25 -26.32 12.63
N THR A 37 -2.35 -25.98 13.28
CA THR A 37 -2.32 -25.09 14.45
C THR A 37 -1.37 -25.69 15.49
N PRO A 38 -0.33 -24.97 15.92
CA PRO A 38 0.55 -25.44 16.97
C PRO A 38 -0.25 -25.82 18.23
N ALA A 39 0.21 -26.83 18.98
CA ALA A 39 -0.45 -27.21 20.22
C ALA A 39 -0.49 -26.01 21.17
N VAL A 40 -1.68 -25.72 21.74
CA VAL A 40 -1.84 -24.66 22.75
C VAL A 40 -0.91 -24.99 23.93
N VAL A 41 0.13 -24.20 24.10
CA VAL A 41 1.01 -24.26 25.26
C VAL A 41 0.39 -23.37 26.34
N GLU A 42 0.22 -23.89 27.56
CA GLU A 42 -0.09 -23.04 28.70
C GLU A 42 1.10 -22.09 28.93
N TYR A 43 0.91 -20.83 28.48
CA TYR A 43 1.95 -19.82 28.45
C TYR A 43 1.71 -18.78 29.58
N GLN A 44 2.74 -18.47 30.38
CA GLN A 44 2.74 -17.24 31.15
C GLN A 44 3.05 -16.09 30.21
N SER A 45 2.00 -15.48 29.67
CA SER A 45 2.11 -14.47 28.62
C SER A 45 2.96 -13.29 29.03
N SER A 46 3.82 -12.81 28.13
CA SER A 46 4.35 -11.45 28.23
C SER A 46 3.19 -10.44 28.31
N SER A 47 3.41 -9.32 28.96
CA SER A 47 2.33 -8.33 29.16
C SER A 47 1.90 -7.63 27.87
N LEU A 48 2.61 -7.81 26.73
CA LEU A 48 2.34 -7.14 25.46
C LEU A 48 1.42 -7.97 24.57
N THR A 49 0.16 -7.59 24.46
CA THR A 49 -0.76 -8.12 23.45
C THR A 49 -0.72 -7.26 22.18
N ALA A 50 -1.27 -7.77 21.07
CA ALA A 50 -1.45 -7.02 19.84
C ALA A 50 -2.21 -5.70 20.07
N GLN A 51 -3.31 -5.76 20.83
CA GLN A 51 -4.09 -4.57 21.16
C GLN A 51 -3.28 -3.58 21.99
N LYS A 52 -2.55 -4.03 23.01
CA LYS A 52 -1.70 -3.13 23.82
C LYS A 52 -0.60 -2.49 23.01
N PHE A 53 -0.02 -3.21 22.04
CA PHE A 53 0.94 -2.61 21.12
C PHE A 53 0.27 -1.47 20.34
N VAL A 54 -0.87 -1.72 19.71
CA VAL A 54 -1.60 -0.71 18.92
C VAL A 54 -2.04 0.47 19.80
N ASP A 55 -2.52 0.23 21.02
CA ASP A 55 -2.93 1.29 21.97
C ASP A 55 -1.75 2.20 22.35
N ASN A 56 -0.53 1.66 22.42
CA ASN A 56 0.68 2.43 22.73
C ASN A 56 1.20 3.26 21.57
N LEU A 57 0.72 3.04 20.34
CA LEU A 57 1.13 3.82 19.16
C LEU A 57 0.41 5.19 19.16
N ILE A 58 1.15 6.23 18.83
CA ILE A 58 0.59 7.53 18.44
C ILE A 58 0.57 7.60 16.93
N ILE A 59 1.74 7.69 16.34
CA ILE A 59 2.01 7.66 14.90
C ILE A 59 3.31 6.92 14.66
N GLY A 60 3.38 6.12 13.61
CA GLY A 60 4.61 5.47 13.16
C GLY A 60 5.24 6.15 11.96
N TRP A 61 6.48 5.80 11.70
CA TRP A 61 7.26 6.30 10.58
C TRP A 61 7.94 5.15 9.83
N ASN A 62 7.96 5.20 8.50
CA ASN A 62 8.62 4.22 7.65
C ASN A 62 10.01 4.69 7.22
N LEU A 63 11.02 3.84 7.38
CA LEU A 63 12.37 4.02 6.86
C LEU A 63 12.43 3.57 5.38
N GLY A 64 11.63 4.21 4.52
CA GLY A 64 11.51 3.82 3.11
C GLY A 64 12.74 4.15 2.27
N ASN A 65 12.90 3.42 1.16
CA ASN A 65 13.99 3.54 0.20
C ASN A 65 15.40 3.44 0.84
N SER A 66 15.52 2.57 1.85
CA SER A 66 16.77 2.33 2.58
C SER A 66 17.12 0.83 2.53
N LEU A 67 16.79 0.04 3.55
CA LEU A 67 17.04 -1.41 3.52
C LEU A 67 16.11 -2.18 2.55
N ASP A 68 15.01 -1.58 2.13
CA ASP A 68 14.12 -2.05 1.07
C ASP A 68 14.66 -1.73 -0.34
N SER A 69 15.60 -0.81 -0.45
CA SER A 69 16.28 -0.46 -1.70
C SER A 69 16.95 -1.68 -2.31
N CYS A 70 16.74 -1.90 -3.59
CA CYS A 70 17.24 -3.06 -4.29
C CYS A 70 17.87 -2.72 -5.64
N THR A 71 18.73 -3.61 -6.11
CA THR A 71 19.38 -3.54 -7.40
C THR A 71 18.85 -4.66 -8.31
N ASN A 72 19.35 -4.77 -9.52
CA ASN A 72 18.99 -5.86 -10.43
C ASN A 72 19.67 -7.19 -10.03
N GLU A 73 19.26 -8.30 -10.63
CA GLU A 73 19.81 -9.64 -10.38
C GLU A 73 21.32 -9.78 -10.61
N ALA A 74 21.90 -9.02 -11.54
CA ALA A 74 23.33 -9.00 -11.75
C ALA A 74 24.06 -8.59 -10.45
N TYR A 75 23.43 -7.76 -9.63
CA TYR A 75 23.95 -7.35 -8.35
C TYR A 75 23.90 -8.48 -7.31
N ARG A 76 22.83 -9.28 -7.25
CA ARG A 76 22.73 -10.48 -6.41
C ARG A 76 23.89 -11.45 -6.65
N ASN A 77 24.24 -11.66 -7.92
CA ASN A 77 25.26 -12.62 -8.33
C ASN A 77 26.70 -12.09 -8.20
N ALA A 78 26.91 -10.84 -7.85
CA ALA A 78 28.23 -10.21 -7.79
C ALA A 78 29.09 -10.55 -6.55
N GLY A 79 28.69 -11.50 -5.74
CA GLY A 79 29.46 -12.22 -4.68
C GLY A 79 30.15 -11.42 -3.57
N ASN A 80 30.85 -10.35 -3.86
CA ASN A 80 31.74 -9.61 -2.92
C ASN A 80 31.38 -8.11 -2.78
N ARG A 81 30.13 -7.76 -2.89
CA ARG A 81 29.69 -6.36 -2.76
C ARG A 81 29.62 -5.91 -1.30
N PRO A 82 29.86 -4.63 -1.02
CA PRO A 82 29.58 -4.05 0.29
C PRO A 82 28.10 -4.11 0.62
N VAL A 83 27.73 -4.55 1.82
CA VAL A 83 26.33 -4.65 2.27
C VAL A 83 25.58 -3.33 2.12
N LYS A 84 26.22 -2.23 2.56
CA LYS A 84 25.63 -0.87 2.48
C LYS A 84 25.38 -0.35 1.07
N SER A 85 25.94 -0.97 0.03
CA SER A 85 25.66 -0.55 -1.35
C SER A 85 24.26 -0.93 -1.81
N SER A 86 23.62 -1.90 -1.15
CA SER A 86 22.23 -2.26 -1.40
C SER A 86 21.29 -1.15 -0.91
N GLU A 87 21.47 -0.70 0.33
CA GLU A 87 20.61 0.30 0.97
C GLU A 87 20.74 1.72 0.37
N THR A 88 21.73 1.95 -0.48
CA THR A 88 21.94 3.26 -1.16
C THR A 88 21.56 3.23 -2.63
N ALA A 89 21.03 2.13 -3.12
CA ALA A 89 20.79 1.92 -4.56
C ALA A 89 19.72 2.86 -5.14
N TRP A 90 18.80 3.34 -4.32
CA TRP A 90 17.74 4.28 -4.73
C TRP A 90 18.00 5.73 -4.34
N GLY A 91 19.27 6.05 -3.98
CA GLY A 91 19.75 7.41 -3.81
C GLY A 91 19.81 7.93 -2.38
N ASN A 92 19.22 7.25 -1.41
CA ASN A 92 19.39 7.61 -0.01
C ASN A 92 20.80 7.23 0.49
N PRO A 93 21.37 7.97 1.45
CA PRO A 93 22.59 7.55 2.12
C PRO A 93 22.33 6.30 2.99
N ALA A 94 23.40 5.59 3.35
CA ALA A 94 23.31 4.51 4.32
C ALA A 94 22.74 5.01 5.65
N VAL A 95 21.85 4.23 6.25
CA VAL A 95 21.19 4.57 7.51
C VAL A 95 22.24 4.74 8.64
N THR A 96 22.13 5.81 9.39
CA THR A 96 23.00 6.09 10.53
C THR A 96 22.21 6.08 11.84
N LYS A 97 22.93 5.92 12.95
CA LYS A 97 22.33 6.01 14.28
C LYS A 97 21.75 7.40 14.53
N GLU A 98 22.43 8.44 14.08
CA GLU A 98 22.02 9.83 14.25
C GLU A 98 20.69 10.14 13.56
N LEU A 99 20.41 9.52 12.40
CA LEU A 99 19.10 9.64 11.76
C LEU A 99 18.00 9.05 12.66
N ILE A 100 18.19 7.84 13.16
CA ILE A 100 17.21 7.18 14.03
C ILE A 100 17.05 7.93 15.36
N ASP A 101 18.15 8.42 15.94
CA ASP A 101 18.11 9.26 17.14
C ASP A 101 17.27 10.54 16.92
N SER A 102 17.40 11.19 15.75
CA SER A 102 16.62 12.37 15.38
C SER A 102 15.14 12.07 15.22
N ILE A 103 14.80 10.94 14.61
CA ILE A 103 13.40 10.49 14.43
C ILE A 103 12.77 10.22 15.81
N ALA A 104 13.47 9.54 16.70
CA ALA A 104 13.00 9.29 18.07
C ALA A 104 12.85 10.58 18.87
N ALA A 105 13.82 11.51 18.75
CA ALA A 105 13.77 12.83 19.38
C ALA A 105 12.60 13.69 18.86
N SER A 106 12.09 13.39 17.67
CA SER A 106 10.91 14.01 17.06
C SER A 106 9.60 13.30 17.45
N ASN A 107 9.57 12.60 18.58
CA ASN A 107 8.39 11.91 19.16
C ASN A 107 7.79 10.79 18.31
N PHE A 108 8.50 10.23 17.34
CA PHE A 108 8.10 8.97 16.73
C PHE A 108 8.51 7.81 17.64
N HIS A 109 7.54 7.09 18.20
CA HIS A 109 7.78 5.98 19.14
C HIS A 109 7.75 4.61 18.45
N ALA A 110 7.44 4.57 17.16
CA ALA A 110 7.44 3.36 16.36
C ALA A 110 8.05 3.63 14.96
N ILE A 111 8.87 2.70 14.52
CA ILE A 111 9.48 2.70 13.20
C ILE A 111 9.18 1.39 12.48
N ARG A 112 8.73 1.49 11.24
CA ARG A 112 8.68 0.35 10.33
C ARG A 112 9.95 0.41 9.48
N ILE A 113 10.70 -0.68 9.47
CA ILE A 113 11.95 -0.86 8.73
C ILE A 113 11.69 -1.83 7.60
N PRO A 114 11.30 -1.34 6.41
CA PRO A 114 11.15 -2.17 5.23
C PRO A 114 12.49 -2.79 4.83
N VAL A 115 12.50 -4.10 4.54
CA VAL A 115 13.72 -4.83 4.16
C VAL A 115 13.47 -5.71 2.95
N THR A 116 14.25 -5.53 1.89
CA THR A 116 14.30 -6.46 0.76
C THR A 116 15.45 -7.45 0.97
N TRP A 117 15.10 -8.70 1.16
CA TRP A 117 16.06 -9.77 1.47
C TRP A 117 16.66 -10.42 0.24
N TYR A 118 15.85 -10.66 -0.80
CA TYR A 118 16.20 -11.45 -1.98
C TYR A 118 17.57 -11.12 -2.56
N TYR A 119 17.90 -9.85 -2.77
CA TYR A 119 19.18 -9.46 -3.36
C TYR A 119 20.39 -9.68 -2.44
N ASN A 120 20.15 -10.05 -1.20
CA ASN A 120 21.14 -10.41 -0.19
C ASN A 120 21.04 -11.89 0.22
N THR A 121 20.49 -12.74 -0.65
CA THR A 121 20.42 -14.19 -0.48
C THR A 121 21.31 -14.92 -1.47
N TYR A 122 21.54 -16.20 -1.21
CA TYR A 122 22.13 -17.17 -2.12
C TYR A 122 21.40 -18.51 -1.97
N GLU A 123 21.49 -19.34 -2.99
CA GLU A 123 20.93 -20.68 -2.98
C GLU A 123 22.01 -21.73 -2.77
N GLN A 124 21.76 -22.71 -1.92
CA GLN A 124 22.58 -23.87 -1.71
C GLN A 124 21.68 -25.08 -1.39
N ASP A 125 21.91 -26.21 -2.07
CA ASP A 125 21.15 -27.45 -1.87
C ASP A 125 19.62 -27.26 -1.99
N ASN A 126 19.18 -26.46 -2.95
CA ASN A 126 17.79 -26.05 -3.19
C ASN A 126 17.11 -25.32 -2.00
N ARG A 127 17.89 -24.68 -1.16
CA ARG A 127 17.42 -23.85 -0.03
C ARG A 127 17.96 -22.44 -0.19
N LEU A 128 17.17 -21.49 0.26
CA LEU A 128 17.51 -20.07 0.27
C LEU A 128 18.22 -19.71 1.59
N TYR A 129 19.34 -19.02 1.48
CA TYR A 129 20.11 -18.53 2.63
C TYR A 129 20.33 -17.04 2.56
N ILE A 130 20.09 -16.33 3.67
CA ILE A 130 20.38 -14.91 3.81
C ILE A 130 21.87 -14.74 4.12
N ARG A 131 22.53 -13.78 3.49
CA ARG A 131 23.91 -13.42 3.80
C ARG A 131 24.02 -12.95 5.27
N GLN A 132 24.94 -13.52 5.99
CA GLN A 132 25.16 -13.22 7.41
C GLN A 132 25.52 -11.75 7.67
N ASP A 133 26.32 -11.14 6.78
CA ASP A 133 26.70 -9.74 6.88
C ASP A 133 25.50 -8.79 6.65
N TYR A 134 24.51 -9.22 5.85
CA TYR A 134 23.27 -8.44 5.67
C TYR A 134 22.34 -8.54 6.88
N LEU A 135 22.18 -9.75 7.46
CA LEU A 135 21.47 -9.92 8.73
C LEU A 135 22.07 -9.04 9.83
N GLN A 136 23.42 -8.99 9.91
CA GLN A 136 24.11 -8.12 10.86
C GLN A 136 23.81 -6.64 10.61
N ARG A 137 23.79 -6.21 9.33
CA ARG A 137 23.46 -4.83 8.99
C ARG A 137 22.02 -4.45 9.35
N VAL A 138 21.06 -5.33 9.04
CA VAL A 138 19.65 -5.12 9.44
C VAL A 138 19.55 -5.05 10.96
N ALA A 139 20.22 -5.94 11.68
CA ALA A 139 20.23 -5.96 13.13
C ALA A 139 20.86 -4.69 13.73
N GLU A 140 21.88 -4.13 13.11
CA GLU A 140 22.49 -2.85 13.52
C GLU A 140 21.46 -1.72 13.48
N VAL A 141 20.67 -1.63 12.39
CA VAL A 141 19.63 -0.59 12.24
C VAL A 141 18.47 -0.82 13.21
N VAL A 142 18.03 -2.07 13.37
CA VAL A 142 17.02 -2.46 14.37
C VAL A 142 17.48 -2.04 15.78
N GLN A 143 18.75 -2.27 16.12
CA GLN A 143 19.28 -1.92 17.43
C GLN A 143 19.32 -0.42 17.66
N TYR A 144 19.58 0.41 16.65
CA TYR A 144 19.53 1.87 16.79
C TYR A 144 18.13 2.33 17.27
N ALA A 145 17.05 1.73 16.75
CA ALA A 145 15.70 2.08 17.16
C ALA A 145 15.35 1.51 18.55
N LEU A 146 15.74 0.28 18.85
CA LEU A 146 15.51 -0.34 20.18
C LEU A 146 16.26 0.43 21.29
N ASP A 147 17.46 0.94 21.02
CA ASP A 147 18.25 1.77 21.96
C ASP A 147 17.54 3.09 22.27
N ASN A 148 16.72 3.59 21.37
CA ASN A 148 15.84 4.76 21.53
C ASN A 148 14.46 4.42 22.12
N ASN A 149 14.26 3.22 22.64
CA ASN A 149 13.01 2.71 23.19
C ASN A 149 11.83 2.70 22.20
N MET A 150 12.10 2.70 20.89
CA MET A 150 11.08 2.62 19.86
C MET A 150 10.53 1.18 19.73
N TYR A 151 9.28 1.05 19.30
CA TYR A 151 8.78 -0.17 18.67
C TYR A 151 9.33 -0.25 17.25
N VAL A 152 9.70 -1.45 16.84
CA VAL A 152 10.30 -1.72 15.53
C VAL A 152 9.48 -2.77 14.80
N ILE A 153 8.99 -2.46 13.62
CA ILE A 153 8.36 -3.41 12.70
C ILE A 153 9.39 -3.76 11.62
N LEU A 154 9.69 -5.04 11.46
CA LEU A 154 10.62 -5.57 10.47
C LEU A 154 9.88 -6.52 9.55
N ASN A 155 9.98 -6.32 8.23
CA ASN A 155 9.19 -7.06 7.24
C ASN A 155 10.03 -7.70 6.11
N SER A 156 9.31 -8.30 5.15
CA SER A 156 9.77 -8.67 3.81
C SER A 156 9.12 -7.72 2.81
N GLN A 157 9.91 -6.82 2.19
CA GLN A 157 9.36 -5.69 1.42
C GLN A 157 9.21 -5.98 -0.08
N HIS A 158 10.31 -6.04 -0.86
CA HIS A 158 10.28 -6.21 -2.32
C HIS A 158 10.91 -7.54 -2.73
N ASP A 159 10.42 -8.63 -2.16
CA ASP A 159 10.95 -9.98 -2.37
C ASP A 159 10.22 -10.76 -3.49
N ALA A 160 9.52 -10.05 -4.40
CA ALA A 160 8.78 -10.62 -5.52
C ALA A 160 9.53 -11.67 -6.37
N PRO A 161 10.88 -11.65 -6.53
CA PRO A 161 11.57 -12.74 -7.23
C PRO A 161 11.52 -14.10 -6.54
N ILE A 162 11.16 -14.17 -5.24
CA ILE A 162 11.05 -15.43 -4.47
C ILE A 162 9.70 -15.58 -3.75
N LEU A 163 8.93 -14.51 -3.62
CA LEU A 163 7.64 -14.46 -2.93
C LEU A 163 6.59 -13.80 -3.82
N TRP A 164 5.57 -14.57 -4.20
CA TRP A 164 4.42 -14.08 -4.95
C TRP A 164 3.16 -14.88 -4.60
N ALA A 165 2.01 -14.26 -4.77
CA ALA A 165 0.71 -14.86 -4.46
C ALA A 165 0.17 -15.64 -5.68
N ASP A 166 0.53 -16.91 -5.82
CA ASP A 166 0.02 -17.79 -6.88
C ASP A 166 -0.15 -19.23 -6.38
N MET A 167 -1.37 -19.75 -6.47
CA MET A 167 -1.68 -21.12 -6.06
C MET A 167 -1.01 -22.18 -6.93
N ASN A 168 -0.64 -21.88 -8.18
CA ASN A 168 0.08 -22.82 -9.04
C ASN A 168 1.52 -23.05 -8.59
N ASP A 169 2.14 -22.02 -8.02
CA ASP A 169 3.53 -22.05 -7.55
C ASP A 169 3.62 -22.15 -6.02
N ILE A 170 2.52 -22.37 -5.31
CA ILE A 170 2.43 -22.28 -3.85
C ILE A 170 3.46 -23.18 -3.11
N GLN A 171 3.86 -24.29 -3.69
CA GLN A 171 4.86 -25.18 -3.08
C GLN A 171 6.27 -24.56 -3.06
N GLU A 172 6.66 -23.96 -4.19
CA GLU A 172 7.95 -23.27 -4.33
C GLU A 172 8.00 -22.05 -3.42
N VAL A 173 6.98 -21.20 -3.52
CA VAL A 173 6.89 -19.95 -2.73
C VAL A 173 6.81 -20.24 -1.24
N SER A 174 6.09 -21.28 -0.82
CA SER A 174 6.03 -21.71 0.57
C SER A 174 7.41 -22.09 1.12
N GLN A 175 8.24 -22.81 0.33
CA GLN A 175 9.58 -23.15 0.76
C GLN A 175 10.47 -21.92 0.94
N HIS A 176 10.39 -20.95 0.01
CA HIS A 176 11.12 -19.71 0.13
C HIS A 176 10.66 -18.88 1.36
N ALA A 177 9.36 -18.83 1.61
CA ALA A 177 8.80 -18.14 2.78
C ALA A 177 9.30 -18.77 4.10
N ILE A 178 9.31 -20.10 4.20
CA ILE A 178 9.83 -20.83 5.36
C ILE A 178 11.33 -20.58 5.52
N ASP A 179 12.11 -20.69 4.43
CA ASP A 179 13.56 -20.47 4.46
C ASP A 179 13.90 -19.06 4.94
N LEU A 180 13.17 -18.06 4.42
CA LEU A 180 13.38 -16.67 4.77
C LEU A 180 13.05 -16.41 6.24
N TRP A 181 11.81 -16.69 6.65
CA TRP A 181 11.33 -16.33 7.99
C TRP A 181 11.95 -17.16 9.10
N SER A 182 12.29 -18.43 8.87
CA SER A 182 13.00 -19.24 9.87
C SER A 182 14.39 -18.68 10.18
N GLN A 183 15.10 -18.15 9.18
CA GLN A 183 16.42 -17.53 9.38
C GLN A 183 16.32 -16.19 10.08
N ILE A 184 15.42 -15.31 9.63
CA ILE A 184 15.17 -14.00 10.27
C ILE A 184 14.78 -14.24 11.73
N ALA A 185 13.76 -15.05 11.97
CA ALA A 185 13.25 -15.29 13.30
C ALA A 185 14.30 -15.96 14.22
N THR A 186 15.10 -16.89 13.71
CA THR A 186 16.19 -17.51 14.49
C THR A 186 17.25 -16.49 14.90
N TYR A 187 17.61 -15.59 13.99
CA TYR A 187 18.60 -14.54 14.27
C TYR A 187 18.11 -13.58 15.36
N PHE A 188 16.85 -13.18 15.30
CA PHE A 188 16.25 -12.20 16.20
C PHE A 188 15.49 -12.79 17.40
N LYS A 189 15.54 -14.10 17.64
CA LYS A 189 14.71 -14.78 18.65
C LYS A 189 14.85 -14.25 20.06
N ASP A 190 16.03 -13.72 20.42
CA ASP A 190 16.36 -13.23 21.76
C ASP A 190 16.25 -11.68 21.85
N TYR A 191 15.84 -11.02 20.78
CA TYR A 191 15.61 -9.58 20.78
C TYR A 191 14.36 -9.21 21.56
N ASP A 192 14.35 -8.00 22.12
CA ASP A 192 13.25 -7.42 22.89
C ASP A 192 11.90 -7.56 22.16
N HIS A 193 10.80 -7.67 22.94
CA HIS A 193 9.44 -7.78 22.40
C HIS A 193 8.94 -6.52 21.66
N ARG A 194 9.65 -5.39 21.77
CA ARG A 194 9.40 -4.21 20.95
C ARG A 194 9.79 -4.41 19.48
N LEU A 195 10.59 -5.43 19.15
CA LEU A 195 10.77 -5.89 17.78
C LEU A 195 9.57 -6.77 17.39
N ILE A 196 8.88 -6.40 16.33
CA ILE A 196 7.68 -7.04 15.79
C ILE A 196 8.00 -7.45 14.36
N PHE A 197 7.52 -8.61 13.93
CA PHE A 197 7.67 -9.03 12.55
C PHE A 197 6.37 -8.83 11.77
N GLU A 198 6.48 -8.35 10.54
CA GLU A 198 5.40 -8.19 9.59
C GLU A 198 5.65 -9.09 8.38
N SER A 199 4.61 -9.76 7.89
CA SER A 199 4.75 -10.86 6.96
C SER A 199 5.29 -10.47 5.58
N TYR A 200 4.48 -9.85 4.75
CA TYR A 200 4.81 -9.60 3.34
C TYR A 200 4.20 -8.29 2.87
N ASN A 201 5.05 -7.33 2.54
CA ASN A 201 4.60 -6.05 1.98
C ASN A 201 3.93 -6.26 0.62
N GLU A 202 2.68 -5.83 0.49
CA GLU A 202 1.97 -5.71 -0.79
C GLU A 202 2.15 -6.94 -1.70
N LEU A 203 2.09 -8.14 -1.08
CA LEU A 203 2.35 -9.40 -1.79
C LEU A 203 1.48 -9.49 -3.04
N ASN A 204 2.11 -9.51 -4.19
CA ASN A 204 1.48 -9.43 -5.49
C ASN A 204 1.57 -10.77 -6.24
N THR A 205 0.89 -10.89 -7.36
CA THR A 205 1.03 -12.05 -8.25
C THR A 205 2.38 -12.04 -8.97
N LYS A 206 2.82 -13.19 -9.49
CA LYS A 206 4.07 -13.33 -10.25
C LYS A 206 4.19 -12.37 -11.44
N ASN A 207 3.07 -11.97 -12.00
CA ASN A 207 2.99 -11.05 -13.16
C ASN A 207 2.78 -9.59 -12.75
N ASP A 208 2.99 -9.26 -11.48
CA ASP A 208 2.80 -7.92 -10.93
C ASP A 208 1.41 -7.34 -11.23
N SER A 209 0.36 -8.16 -11.02
CA SER A 209 -1.01 -7.75 -11.23
C SER A 209 -1.64 -7.20 -9.97
N TRP A 210 -1.96 -5.93 -9.97
CA TRP A 210 -2.66 -5.23 -8.88
C TRP A 210 -4.20 -5.43 -8.92
N VAL A 211 -4.63 -6.51 -9.52
CA VAL A 211 -6.05 -6.86 -9.61
C VAL A 211 -6.36 -7.98 -8.64
N TYR A 212 -7.47 -7.84 -7.91
CA TYR A 212 -7.94 -8.86 -7.00
C TYR A 212 -8.11 -10.24 -7.69
N SER A 213 -7.75 -11.28 -6.98
CA SER A 213 -7.92 -12.67 -7.39
C SER A 213 -8.11 -13.55 -6.16
N ASP A 214 -9.20 -14.35 -6.13
CA ASP A 214 -9.44 -15.33 -5.07
C ASP A 214 -8.26 -16.29 -4.87
N ALA A 215 -7.63 -16.72 -5.96
CA ALA A 215 -6.49 -17.63 -5.92
C ALA A 215 -5.26 -16.94 -5.27
N ALA A 216 -4.99 -15.69 -5.59
CA ALA A 216 -3.88 -14.95 -5.02
C ALA A 216 -4.13 -14.61 -3.54
N SER A 217 -5.35 -14.22 -3.18
CA SER A 217 -5.71 -13.99 -1.78
C SER A 217 -5.60 -15.27 -0.95
N ASN A 218 -6.03 -16.41 -1.47
CA ASN A 218 -5.84 -17.71 -0.81
C ASN A 218 -4.35 -18.06 -0.64
N ALA A 219 -3.51 -17.79 -1.64
CA ALA A 219 -2.08 -17.99 -1.53
C ALA A 219 -1.46 -17.11 -0.42
N THR A 220 -1.88 -15.85 -0.33
CA THR A 220 -1.47 -14.92 0.74
C THR A 220 -1.86 -15.46 2.12
N ASN A 221 -3.09 -15.97 2.29
CA ASN A 221 -3.53 -16.57 3.56
C ASN A 221 -2.66 -17.78 3.95
N ILE A 222 -2.29 -18.64 3.00
CA ILE A 222 -1.38 -19.77 3.24
C ILE A 222 0.00 -19.28 3.69
N LEU A 223 0.55 -18.30 3.00
CA LEU A 223 1.87 -17.74 3.30
C LEU A 223 1.89 -17.03 4.66
N ASN A 224 0.83 -16.33 5.03
CA ASN A 224 0.66 -15.75 6.37
C ASN A 224 0.63 -16.84 7.47
N GLN A 225 -0.04 -17.95 7.22
CA GLN A 225 -0.01 -19.07 8.19
C GLN A 225 1.40 -19.66 8.35
N LEU A 226 2.13 -19.82 7.24
CA LEU A 226 3.51 -20.32 7.26
C LEU A 226 4.45 -19.35 7.98
N PHE A 227 4.27 -18.03 7.78
CA PHE A 227 4.99 -16.99 8.50
C PHE A 227 4.82 -17.14 10.01
N VAL A 228 3.59 -17.21 10.52
CA VAL A 228 3.31 -17.37 11.95
C VAL A 228 3.98 -18.64 12.49
N ASN A 229 3.78 -19.77 11.82
CA ASN A 229 4.31 -21.05 12.28
C ASN A 229 5.85 -21.09 12.29
N SER A 230 6.48 -20.58 11.21
CA SER A 230 7.94 -20.52 11.11
C SER A 230 8.57 -19.70 12.24
N ILE A 231 7.93 -18.62 12.64
CA ILE A 231 8.43 -17.79 13.73
C ILE A 231 8.25 -18.49 15.08
N ARG A 232 7.07 -19.04 15.37
CA ARG A 232 6.79 -19.74 16.63
C ARG A 232 7.72 -20.92 16.87
N GLU A 233 8.09 -21.66 15.83
CA GLU A 233 9.00 -22.80 15.90
C GLU A 233 10.44 -22.42 16.31
N THR A 234 10.86 -21.18 16.16
CA THR A 234 12.24 -20.75 16.50
C THR A 234 12.47 -20.60 18.02
N GLY A 235 11.41 -20.50 18.82
CA GLY A 235 11.51 -20.37 20.28
C GLY A 235 12.03 -19.00 20.74
N GLY A 236 12.58 -18.93 21.97
CA GLY A 236 12.99 -17.66 22.59
C GLY A 236 11.81 -16.69 22.72
N ASN A 237 12.05 -15.40 22.56
CA ASN A 237 11.00 -14.37 22.60
C ASN A 237 10.00 -14.46 21.43
N ASN A 238 10.30 -15.27 20.41
CA ASN A 238 9.38 -15.48 19.28
C ASN A 238 8.20 -16.37 19.66
N THR A 239 8.24 -17.07 20.79
CA THR A 239 7.12 -17.88 21.28
C THR A 239 5.87 -17.03 21.55
N ASP A 240 6.02 -15.75 21.87
CA ASP A 240 4.90 -14.84 22.16
C ASP A 240 5.07 -13.44 21.58
N ARG A 241 6.02 -13.26 20.68
CA ARG A 241 6.20 -12.00 19.92
C ARG A 241 4.92 -11.63 19.18
N VAL A 242 4.55 -10.35 19.21
CA VAL A 242 3.49 -9.82 18.36
C VAL A 242 3.92 -9.92 16.90
N LEU A 243 3.01 -10.35 16.03
CA LEU A 243 3.22 -10.52 14.60
C LEU A 243 2.16 -9.73 13.83
N ILE A 244 2.52 -9.28 12.64
CA ILE A 244 1.63 -8.56 11.73
C ILE A 244 1.48 -9.38 10.45
N CYS A 245 0.24 -9.57 10.00
CA CYS A 245 -0.10 -10.26 8.76
C CYS A 245 -0.77 -9.31 7.81
N ASP A 246 -0.23 -9.17 6.60
CA ASP A 246 -0.77 -8.29 5.57
C ASP A 246 -1.93 -8.94 4.83
N THR A 247 -2.91 -8.15 4.43
CA THR A 247 -3.92 -8.57 3.44
C THR A 247 -3.26 -8.74 2.07
N PHE A 248 -3.92 -9.42 1.12
CA PHE A 248 -3.44 -9.46 -0.27
C PHE A 248 -3.24 -8.04 -0.81
N LEU A 249 -2.07 -7.75 -1.40
CA LEU A 249 -1.64 -6.40 -1.83
C LEU A 249 -1.59 -5.36 -0.70
N SER A 250 -1.61 -5.77 0.56
CA SER A 250 -1.90 -4.90 1.71
C SER A 250 -3.15 -4.02 1.49
N GLY A 251 -4.08 -4.48 0.63
CA GLY A 251 -5.19 -3.71 0.10
C GLY A 251 -6.37 -3.59 1.07
N THR A 252 -7.25 -2.61 0.77
CA THR A 252 -8.42 -2.25 1.59
C THR A 252 -9.75 -2.42 0.87
N SER A 253 -9.77 -2.98 -0.36
CA SER A 253 -11.03 -3.22 -1.06
C SER A 253 -11.88 -4.27 -0.36
N GLU A 254 -13.19 -4.23 -0.58
CA GLU A 254 -14.14 -5.14 0.07
C GLU A 254 -13.81 -6.60 -0.24
N GLU A 255 -13.49 -6.92 -1.50
CA GLU A 255 -13.13 -8.27 -1.92
C GLU A 255 -11.87 -8.79 -1.24
N ILE A 256 -10.87 -7.92 -1.02
CA ILE A 256 -9.63 -8.28 -0.33
C ILE A 256 -9.91 -8.57 1.15
N LEU A 257 -10.65 -7.70 1.81
CA LEU A 257 -10.97 -7.84 3.23
C LEU A 257 -11.85 -9.06 3.50
N ASP A 258 -12.84 -9.33 2.63
CA ASP A 258 -13.75 -10.48 2.76
C ASP A 258 -13.04 -11.82 2.53
N SER A 259 -11.99 -11.85 1.72
CA SER A 259 -11.21 -13.05 1.43
C SER A 259 -10.07 -13.32 2.43
N PHE A 260 -9.75 -12.35 3.29
CA PHE A 260 -8.68 -12.51 4.28
C PHE A 260 -9.08 -13.49 5.39
N VAL A 261 -8.15 -14.36 5.75
CA VAL A 261 -8.28 -15.29 6.87
C VAL A 261 -7.15 -15.05 7.84
N LEU A 262 -7.48 -14.61 9.04
CA LEU A 262 -6.48 -14.43 10.10
C LEU A 262 -5.83 -15.79 10.41
N PRO A 263 -4.48 -15.89 10.40
CA PRO A 263 -3.79 -17.14 10.73
C PRO A 263 -4.14 -17.64 12.13
N SER A 264 -4.14 -18.97 12.29
CA SER A 264 -4.16 -19.57 13.62
C SER A 264 -2.82 -19.37 14.32
N ASP A 265 -2.85 -18.96 15.58
CA ASP A 265 -1.65 -18.80 16.40
C ASP A 265 -1.77 -19.67 17.66
N SER A 266 -0.64 -20.25 18.11
CA SER A 266 -0.57 -20.98 19.37
C SER A 266 -0.72 -20.07 20.60
N VAL A 267 -0.50 -18.77 20.43
CA VAL A 267 -0.58 -17.77 21.50
C VAL A 267 -1.69 -16.76 21.14
N PRO A 268 -2.74 -16.66 21.97
CA PRO A 268 -3.84 -15.76 21.69
C PRO A 268 -3.40 -14.29 21.75
N GLU A 269 -4.12 -13.43 21.03
CA GLU A 269 -3.96 -11.99 21.07
C GLU A 269 -2.56 -11.48 20.67
N ARG A 270 -1.91 -12.15 19.72
CA ARG A 270 -0.57 -11.78 19.23
C ARG A 270 -0.52 -11.38 17.77
N LEU A 271 -1.66 -11.42 17.07
CA LEU A 271 -1.72 -11.06 15.66
C LEU A 271 -2.36 -9.71 15.45
N ILE A 272 -1.76 -8.92 14.55
CA ILE A 272 -2.24 -7.65 14.02
C ILE A 272 -2.43 -7.83 12.52
N ILE A 273 -3.34 -7.11 11.92
CA ILE A 273 -3.53 -7.08 10.46
C ILE A 273 -3.00 -5.75 9.94
N ALA A 274 -2.18 -5.76 8.89
CA ALA A 274 -1.74 -4.56 8.21
C ALA A 274 -2.45 -4.38 6.87
N VAL A 275 -2.77 -3.12 6.58
CA VAL A 275 -3.24 -2.65 5.28
C VAL A 275 -2.50 -1.38 4.90
N HIS A 276 -2.46 -1.06 3.61
CA HIS A 276 -1.91 0.19 3.09
C HIS A 276 -2.99 0.99 2.38
N THR A 277 -2.89 2.30 2.43
CA THR A 277 -3.75 3.16 1.63
C THR A 277 -3.09 4.50 1.36
N TYR A 278 -3.04 4.87 0.11
CA TYR A 278 -2.58 6.16 -0.37
C TYR A 278 -3.75 7.01 -0.89
N ASP A 279 -4.92 6.83 -0.26
CA ASP A 279 -6.07 7.70 -0.52
C ASP A 279 -5.69 9.15 -0.22
N THR A 280 -5.88 10.03 -1.19
CA THR A 280 -5.50 11.44 -1.10
C THR A 280 -6.63 12.35 -0.61
N ALA A 281 -7.80 11.79 -0.27
CA ALA A 281 -8.88 12.54 0.37
C ALA A 281 -8.40 13.14 1.70
N TYR A 282 -8.87 14.35 2.01
CA TYR A 282 -8.45 15.05 3.22
C TYR A 282 -9.62 15.61 4.03
N ASP A 283 -10.80 15.03 3.90
CA ASP A 283 -12.00 15.39 4.62
C ASP A 283 -12.75 14.14 5.15
N GLN A 284 -13.98 14.33 5.55
CA GLN A 284 -14.84 13.28 6.09
C GLN A 284 -15.13 12.11 5.12
N SER A 285 -14.78 12.20 3.85
CA SER A 285 -14.94 11.09 2.90
C SER A 285 -14.09 9.87 3.26
N LEU A 286 -13.00 10.08 4.01
CA LEU A 286 -12.18 8.99 4.57
C LEU A 286 -12.94 8.11 5.59
N ASP A 287 -14.01 8.60 6.18
CA ASP A 287 -14.76 7.85 7.21
C ASP A 287 -15.31 6.52 6.68
N THR A 288 -15.71 6.47 5.41
CA THR A 288 -16.17 5.22 4.78
C THR A 288 -15.09 4.13 4.78
N LEU A 289 -13.85 4.50 4.48
CA LEU A 289 -12.70 3.60 4.55
C LEU A 289 -12.47 3.12 5.99
N PHE A 290 -12.40 4.05 6.93
CA PHE A 290 -12.08 3.72 8.33
C PHE A 290 -13.20 2.92 9.01
N GLN A 291 -14.47 3.18 8.71
CA GLN A 291 -15.61 2.36 9.15
C GLN A 291 -15.50 0.92 8.65
N ARG A 292 -15.09 0.73 7.40
CA ARG A 292 -14.88 -0.61 6.83
C ARG A 292 -13.74 -1.34 7.54
N LEU A 293 -12.62 -0.67 7.78
CA LEU A 293 -11.47 -1.26 8.48
C LEU A 293 -11.78 -1.58 9.94
N ASP A 294 -12.54 -0.74 10.66
CA ASP A 294 -13.01 -1.00 12.01
C ASP A 294 -13.96 -2.21 12.07
N ALA A 295 -14.91 -2.29 11.11
CA ALA A 295 -15.79 -3.44 11.00
C ALA A 295 -15.01 -4.73 10.73
N PHE A 296 -14.02 -4.67 9.84
CA PHE A 296 -13.13 -5.78 9.53
C PHE A 296 -12.29 -6.20 10.75
N ALA A 297 -11.69 -5.26 11.50
CA ALA A 297 -10.95 -5.55 12.73
C ALA A 297 -11.83 -6.31 13.74
N LYS A 298 -13.07 -5.86 13.93
CA LYS A 298 -14.05 -6.52 14.82
C LYS A 298 -14.43 -7.92 14.32
N GLN A 299 -14.62 -8.11 13.01
CA GLN A 299 -14.90 -9.41 12.40
C GLN A 299 -13.77 -10.40 12.61
N GLN A 300 -12.52 -9.96 12.42
CA GLN A 300 -11.33 -10.80 12.61
C GLN A 300 -10.94 -10.98 14.08
N ASN A 301 -11.51 -10.19 15.01
CA ASN A 301 -11.13 -10.13 16.41
C ASN A 301 -9.63 -9.87 16.58
N ALA A 302 -9.07 -8.99 15.76
CA ALA A 302 -7.67 -8.58 15.75
C ALA A 302 -7.56 -7.09 15.39
N PRO A 303 -6.63 -6.33 16.00
CA PRO A 303 -6.43 -4.94 15.64
C PRO A 303 -5.88 -4.80 14.21
N VAL A 304 -6.25 -3.69 13.56
CA VAL A 304 -5.76 -3.32 12.24
C VAL A 304 -4.88 -2.09 12.35
N ILE A 305 -3.75 -2.08 11.63
CA ILE A 305 -2.91 -0.89 11.44
C ILE A 305 -2.85 -0.51 9.95
N ILE A 306 -2.61 0.76 9.69
CA ILE A 306 -2.29 1.26 8.36
C ILE A 306 -0.78 1.39 8.27
N GLY A 307 -0.13 0.36 7.71
CA GLY A 307 1.34 0.21 7.65
C GLY A 307 2.01 1.25 6.76
N GLU A 308 1.29 1.75 5.75
CA GLU A 308 1.75 2.83 4.90
C GLU A 308 0.60 3.77 4.53
N PHE A 309 0.84 5.06 4.68
CA PHE A 309 0.03 6.15 4.13
C PHE A 309 0.90 7.38 3.88
N GLY A 310 0.44 8.27 3.05
CA GLY A 310 1.14 9.52 2.78
C GLY A 310 0.67 10.18 1.49
N THR A 311 1.21 11.36 1.22
CA THR A 311 0.91 12.14 0.02
C THR A 311 2.18 12.50 -0.72
N ASN A 312 2.21 12.21 -2.02
CA ASN A 312 3.34 12.50 -2.88
C ASN A 312 3.35 14.00 -3.25
N LYS A 313 4.46 14.68 -2.95
CA LYS A 313 4.62 16.13 -3.21
C LYS A 313 4.57 16.52 -4.70
N GLN A 314 4.74 15.55 -5.59
CA GLN A 314 4.63 15.82 -7.03
C GLN A 314 3.17 15.94 -7.48
N TYR A 315 2.23 15.33 -6.74
CA TYR A 315 0.83 15.21 -7.15
C TYR A 315 -0.13 15.97 -6.25
N VAL A 316 0.22 16.20 -5.00
CA VAL A 316 -0.63 16.85 -4.00
C VAL A 316 -0.01 18.19 -3.58
N PRO A 317 -0.75 19.31 -3.69
CA PRO A 317 -0.31 20.63 -3.24
C PRO A 317 0.11 20.63 -1.75
N SER A 318 1.09 21.47 -1.40
CA SER A 318 1.70 21.47 -0.06
C SER A 318 0.68 21.70 1.07
N ASP A 319 -0.25 22.64 0.90
CA ASP A 319 -1.32 22.90 1.86
C ASP A 319 -2.30 21.73 2.01
N CYS A 320 -2.60 21.02 0.92
CA CYS A 320 -3.43 19.81 0.98
C CYS A 320 -2.72 18.64 1.66
N ARG A 321 -1.40 18.53 1.55
CA ARG A 321 -0.62 17.46 2.17
C ARG A 321 -0.66 17.52 3.70
N SER A 322 -0.49 18.69 4.29
CA SER A 322 -0.55 18.84 5.75
C SER A 322 -1.98 18.66 6.27
N ILE A 323 -3.00 19.19 5.57
CA ILE A 323 -4.40 18.95 5.90
C ILE A 323 -4.70 17.45 5.85
N HIS A 324 -4.30 16.77 4.78
CA HIS A 324 -4.46 15.31 4.66
C HIS A 324 -3.81 14.57 5.82
N ALA A 325 -2.56 14.86 6.14
CA ALA A 325 -1.83 14.18 7.21
C ALA A 325 -2.55 14.28 8.56
N GLY A 326 -2.99 15.47 8.97
CA GLY A 326 -3.69 15.68 10.22
C GLY A 326 -5.09 15.05 10.24
N ASN A 327 -5.86 15.25 9.19
CA ASN A 327 -7.20 14.71 9.07
C ASN A 327 -7.20 13.17 9.01
N PHE A 328 -6.28 12.58 8.24
CA PHE A 328 -6.15 11.14 8.10
C PHE A 328 -5.87 10.49 9.47
N VAL A 329 -4.86 10.96 10.19
CA VAL A 329 -4.48 10.40 11.51
C VAL A 329 -5.58 10.64 12.55
N SER A 330 -6.20 11.82 12.56
CA SER A 330 -7.30 12.12 13.48
C SER A 330 -8.47 11.17 13.28
N ARG A 331 -8.97 11.05 12.05
CA ARG A 331 -10.13 10.20 11.74
C ARG A 331 -9.81 8.71 11.90
N ALA A 332 -8.64 8.25 11.48
CA ALA A 332 -8.21 6.87 11.72
C ALA A 332 -8.22 6.53 13.22
N SER A 333 -7.78 7.47 14.06
CA SER A 333 -7.77 7.32 15.53
C SER A 333 -9.17 7.19 16.13
N ASP A 334 -10.19 7.84 15.56
CA ASP A 334 -11.59 7.72 16.01
C ASP A 334 -12.12 6.28 15.84
N TYR A 335 -11.54 5.52 14.93
CA TYR A 335 -11.84 4.10 14.67
C TYR A 335 -10.82 3.14 15.32
N GLY A 336 -9.92 3.64 16.18
CA GLY A 336 -8.89 2.82 16.85
C GLY A 336 -7.74 2.38 15.94
N LEU A 337 -7.68 2.91 14.71
CA LEU A 337 -6.64 2.58 13.74
C LEU A 337 -5.38 3.43 14.00
N LYS A 338 -4.20 2.84 13.80
CA LYS A 338 -2.91 3.51 13.91
C LYS A 338 -2.19 3.47 12.56
N CYS A 339 -1.43 4.54 12.27
CA CYS A 339 -0.91 4.81 10.95
C CYS A 339 0.60 4.98 10.97
N PHE A 340 1.27 4.62 9.88
CA PHE A 340 2.70 4.79 9.67
C PHE A 340 2.93 5.65 8.42
N TRP A 341 3.49 6.85 8.61
CA TRP A 341 3.83 7.74 7.51
C TRP A 341 4.91 7.11 6.64
N TRP A 342 4.66 7.04 5.32
CA TRP A 342 5.68 6.62 4.37
C TRP A 342 6.66 7.77 4.10
N ASP A 343 7.93 7.54 4.34
CA ASP A 343 9.02 8.48 4.03
C ASP A 343 10.07 7.79 3.18
N ASP A 344 10.13 8.12 1.90
CA ASP A 344 11.06 7.56 0.92
C ASP A 344 12.36 8.37 0.78
N GLY A 345 12.52 9.44 1.56
CA GLY A 345 13.62 10.40 1.41
C GLY A 345 13.52 11.26 0.15
N ALA A 346 12.42 11.20 -0.59
CA ALA A 346 12.21 11.89 -1.87
C ALA A 346 10.80 12.50 -1.98
N SER A 347 9.85 11.79 -2.62
CA SER A 347 8.52 12.30 -2.93
C SER A 347 7.58 12.38 -1.72
N TYR A 348 7.80 11.56 -0.71
CA TYR A 348 7.06 11.51 0.56
C TYR A 348 7.90 11.98 1.74
N GLN A 349 9.06 12.56 1.47
CA GLN A 349 10.06 12.94 2.45
C GLN A 349 9.49 13.79 3.58
N LEU A 350 9.81 13.40 4.82
CA LEU A 350 9.60 14.17 6.03
C LEU A 350 10.92 14.57 6.68
N PHE A 351 11.92 13.66 6.66
CA PHE A 351 13.27 13.91 7.16
C PHE A 351 14.30 13.95 6.03
N ASP A 352 15.20 14.95 6.07
CA ASP A 352 16.39 14.93 5.23
C ASP A 352 17.38 13.89 5.74
N ARG A 353 17.75 12.94 4.87
CA ARG A 353 18.59 11.79 5.23
C ARG A 353 20.06 12.16 5.48
N ASN A 354 20.51 13.37 5.10
CA ASN A 354 21.87 13.82 5.28
C ASN A 354 22.02 14.76 6.48
N THR A 355 21.03 15.62 6.71
CA THR A 355 21.06 16.61 7.81
C THR A 355 20.26 16.16 9.02
N TYR A 356 19.43 15.11 8.85
CA TYR A 356 18.52 14.54 9.87
C TYR A 356 17.42 15.50 10.32
N ALA A 357 17.26 16.63 9.63
CA ALA A 357 16.27 17.63 9.97
C ALA A 357 14.90 17.30 9.36
N ILE A 358 13.83 17.73 10.02
CA ILE A 358 12.49 17.76 9.45
C ILE A 358 12.48 18.82 8.35
N VAL A 359 12.02 18.45 7.14
CA VAL A 359 11.96 19.35 5.98
C VAL A 359 10.54 19.75 5.59
N GLU A 360 9.54 19.03 6.07
CA GLU A 360 8.12 19.32 5.86
C GLU A 360 7.45 19.57 7.23
N ASN A 361 7.76 20.75 7.82
CA ASN A 361 7.33 21.08 9.18
C ASN A 361 5.81 21.08 9.33
N ASP A 362 5.05 21.56 8.34
CA ASP A 362 3.58 21.60 8.38
C ASP A 362 2.97 20.21 8.43
N ILE A 363 3.56 19.25 7.69
CA ILE A 363 3.14 17.84 7.74
C ILE A 363 3.49 17.23 9.10
N TYR A 364 4.72 17.49 9.59
CA TYR A 364 5.14 16.99 10.89
C TYR A 364 4.22 17.48 12.01
N GLU A 365 3.93 18.76 12.07
CA GLU A 365 3.01 19.33 13.07
C GLU A 365 1.60 18.72 12.96
N ALA A 366 1.11 18.52 11.74
CA ALA A 366 -0.18 17.89 11.51
C ALA A 366 -0.22 16.42 11.95
N LEU A 367 0.86 15.66 11.77
CA LEU A 367 0.98 14.27 12.26
C LEU A 367 1.03 14.19 13.79
N MET A 368 1.74 15.15 14.45
CA MET A 368 1.89 15.16 15.91
C MET A 368 0.67 15.75 16.64
N ASN A 369 -0.07 16.65 15.98
CA ASN A 369 -1.26 17.32 16.50
C ASN A 369 -2.43 17.14 15.52
N PRO A 370 -2.87 15.90 15.28
CA PRO A 370 -3.86 15.62 14.25
C PRO A 370 -5.21 16.25 14.58
N THR A 371 -5.80 16.89 13.57
CA THR A 371 -7.11 17.52 13.67
C THR A 371 -8.01 17.07 12.52
N PRO A 372 -9.29 16.79 12.77
CA PRO A 372 -10.23 16.47 11.70
C PRO A 372 -10.46 17.70 10.81
N TYR A 373 -10.72 17.44 9.55
CA TYR A 373 -11.04 18.47 8.58
C TYR A 373 -12.34 18.11 7.87
N GLU A 374 -13.22 19.08 7.73
CA GLU A 374 -14.51 18.91 7.07
C GLU A 374 -14.68 19.87 5.91
N THR A 375 -15.33 19.40 4.87
CA THR A 375 -15.75 20.21 3.75
C THR A 375 -17.26 20.39 3.75
N VAL A 376 -17.71 21.58 3.41
CA VAL A 376 -19.14 21.83 3.17
C VAL A 376 -19.35 21.81 1.65
N ILE A 377 -20.06 20.79 1.18
CA ILE A 377 -20.41 20.67 -0.23
C ILE A 377 -21.40 21.77 -0.58
N CYS A 378 -21.08 22.55 -1.62
CA CYS A 378 -21.95 23.61 -2.15
C CYS A 378 -22.81 23.08 -3.28
N ASP A 379 -22.18 22.46 -4.31
CA ASP A 379 -22.83 21.90 -5.48
C ASP A 379 -22.12 20.63 -5.94
N THR A 380 -22.88 19.73 -6.60
CA THR A 380 -22.36 18.55 -7.27
C THR A 380 -22.78 18.54 -8.73
N TYR A 381 -21.82 18.34 -9.63
CA TYR A 381 -22.02 18.24 -11.07
C TYR A 381 -21.62 16.84 -11.53
N ILE A 382 -22.48 16.18 -12.32
CA ILE A 382 -22.20 14.83 -12.84
C ILE A 382 -22.24 14.88 -14.37
N PHE A 383 -21.16 14.44 -15.00
CA PHE A 383 -20.98 14.46 -16.45
C PHE A 383 -20.86 13.01 -16.97
N HIS A 384 -21.89 12.58 -17.70
CA HIS A 384 -22.00 11.23 -18.29
C HIS A 384 -22.42 11.26 -19.75
N SER A 385 -22.52 12.45 -20.37
CA SER A 385 -22.90 12.62 -21.78
C SER A 385 -21.71 13.07 -22.61
N ILE A 386 -21.49 12.42 -23.77
CA ILE A 386 -20.43 12.82 -24.73
C ILE A 386 -20.60 14.26 -25.25
N GLN A 387 -21.82 14.81 -25.13
CA GLN A 387 -22.11 16.19 -25.58
C GLN A 387 -21.45 17.24 -24.68
N ASP A 388 -21.11 16.89 -23.45
CA ASP A 388 -20.42 17.77 -22.51
C ASP A 388 -18.91 17.87 -22.82
N TYR A 389 -18.41 17.04 -23.75
CA TYR A 389 -17.00 16.92 -24.05
C TYR A 389 -16.64 17.22 -25.48
N SER A 390 -15.41 17.67 -25.70
CA SER A 390 -14.72 17.73 -26.99
C SER A 390 -13.65 16.63 -27.08
N TYR A 391 -13.58 15.92 -28.18
CA TYR A 391 -12.47 14.98 -28.47
C TYR A 391 -11.23 15.78 -28.86
N SER A 392 -10.53 16.29 -27.87
CA SER A 392 -9.41 17.22 -27.99
C SER A 392 -8.52 17.15 -26.75
N SER A 393 -7.26 17.49 -26.91
CA SER A 393 -6.31 17.75 -25.84
C SER A 393 -6.27 19.22 -25.48
N LEU A 394 -5.94 19.53 -24.21
CA LEU A 394 -5.69 20.88 -23.74
C LEU A 394 -4.23 21.25 -23.94
N ASN A 395 -3.97 22.35 -24.63
CA ASN A 395 -2.63 22.94 -24.68
C ASN A 395 -2.29 23.58 -23.32
N ALA A 396 -1.20 23.14 -22.70
CA ALA A 396 -0.78 23.63 -21.39
C ALA A 396 -0.27 25.08 -21.39
N THR A 397 0.05 25.62 -22.56
CA THR A 397 0.63 26.97 -22.69
C THR A 397 -0.44 28.05 -22.80
N ASP A 398 -1.54 27.79 -23.50
CA ASP A 398 -2.58 28.78 -23.79
C ASP A 398 -4.01 28.29 -23.59
N GLY A 399 -4.19 27.03 -23.13
CA GLY A 399 -5.47 26.41 -22.86
C GLY A 399 -6.32 26.15 -24.11
N SER A 400 -5.75 26.30 -25.32
CA SER A 400 -6.46 26.01 -26.57
C SER A 400 -6.79 24.53 -26.69
N LEU A 401 -7.88 24.21 -27.40
CA LEU A 401 -8.23 22.84 -27.72
C LEU A 401 -7.61 22.44 -29.05
N GLU A 402 -6.78 21.44 -29.04
CA GLU A 402 -6.14 20.87 -30.22
C GLU A 402 -6.85 19.55 -30.56
N GLU A 403 -6.92 19.20 -31.86
CA GLU A 403 -7.44 17.89 -32.27
C GLU A 403 -6.67 16.78 -31.57
N SER A 404 -7.39 15.87 -30.93
CA SER A 404 -6.75 14.83 -30.13
C SER A 404 -6.01 13.82 -31.01
N THR A 405 -4.70 13.80 -30.89
CA THR A 405 -3.82 12.80 -31.51
C THR A 405 -3.45 11.69 -30.55
N ASP A 406 -3.63 11.88 -29.26
CA ASP A 406 -3.31 10.99 -28.16
C ASP A 406 -4.54 10.27 -27.57
N GLY A 407 -5.74 10.58 -28.08
CA GLY A 407 -6.99 10.03 -27.59
C GLY A 407 -7.54 10.77 -26.36
N SER A 408 -7.22 12.04 -26.16
CA SER A 408 -7.73 12.84 -25.06
C SER A 408 -9.18 13.28 -25.29
N LEU A 409 -9.93 13.45 -24.19
CA LEU A 409 -11.29 13.97 -24.14
C LEU A 409 -11.33 15.13 -23.15
N THR A 410 -11.81 16.28 -23.53
CA THR A 410 -11.88 17.47 -22.65
C THR A 410 -13.30 17.88 -22.36
N LEU A 411 -13.64 18.06 -21.06
CA LEU A 411 -14.89 18.68 -20.63
C LEU A 411 -14.94 20.12 -21.15
N ASN A 412 -15.91 20.41 -21.98
CA ASN A 412 -16.01 21.67 -22.76
C ASN A 412 -17.46 22.12 -22.94
N ILE A 413 -18.17 22.34 -21.85
CA ILE A 413 -19.57 22.72 -21.84
C ILE A 413 -19.76 24.05 -22.60
N ASN A 414 -20.64 24.05 -23.61
CA ASN A 414 -20.94 25.19 -24.45
C ASN A 414 -19.70 25.90 -25.06
N ASN A 415 -18.61 25.14 -25.32
CA ASN A 415 -17.33 25.65 -25.79
C ASN A 415 -16.56 26.56 -24.82
N GLN A 416 -17.02 26.71 -23.58
CA GLN A 416 -16.37 27.53 -22.55
C GLN A 416 -15.75 26.72 -21.42
N GLY A 417 -16.34 25.55 -21.09
CA GLY A 417 -15.99 24.76 -19.94
C GLY A 417 -17.03 24.85 -18.81
N LEU A 418 -16.77 24.26 -17.67
CA LEU A 418 -17.64 24.34 -16.49
C LEU A 418 -17.57 25.77 -15.90
N PRO A 419 -18.70 26.45 -15.71
CA PRO A 419 -18.73 27.70 -14.94
C PRO A 419 -18.31 27.43 -13.49
N ILE A 420 -17.44 28.26 -12.95
CA ILE A 420 -16.92 28.13 -11.58
C ILE A 420 -17.03 29.45 -10.81
N ALA A 421 -17.10 29.36 -9.49
CA ALA A 421 -17.16 30.52 -8.62
C ALA A 421 -15.78 30.83 -8.01
N PRO A 422 -15.41 32.10 -7.82
CA PRO A 422 -14.18 32.44 -7.12
C PRO A 422 -14.24 32.04 -5.64
N ASN A 423 -13.09 31.73 -5.06
CA ASN A 423 -12.91 31.33 -3.65
C ASN A 423 -13.64 30.01 -3.24
N ILE A 424 -14.08 29.23 -4.21
CA ILE A 424 -14.63 27.89 -3.99
C ILE A 424 -13.61 26.87 -4.50
N SER A 425 -13.38 25.83 -3.74
CA SER A 425 -12.55 24.67 -4.15
C SER A 425 -13.41 23.65 -4.89
N TYR A 426 -12.78 22.86 -5.73
CA TYR A 426 -13.46 21.84 -6.52
C TYR A 426 -12.72 20.51 -6.37
N ARG A 427 -13.47 19.44 -6.12
CA ARG A 427 -12.98 18.05 -6.22
C ARG A 427 -13.52 17.46 -7.50
N ILE A 428 -12.62 16.93 -8.32
CA ILE A 428 -12.94 16.24 -9.56
C ILE A 428 -12.65 14.76 -9.35
N THR A 429 -13.66 13.93 -9.53
CA THR A 429 -13.52 12.47 -9.38
C THR A 429 -13.98 11.77 -10.65
N LEU A 430 -13.16 10.82 -11.13
CA LEU A 430 -13.55 9.90 -12.19
C LEU A 430 -14.00 8.59 -11.57
N HIS A 431 -15.24 8.21 -11.85
CA HIS A 431 -15.75 6.89 -11.57
C HIS A 431 -15.62 6.04 -12.83
N THR A 432 -14.76 5.04 -12.80
CA THR A 432 -14.49 4.15 -13.94
C THR A 432 -14.73 2.70 -13.57
N THR A 433 -15.30 1.92 -14.50
CA THR A 433 -15.51 0.49 -14.31
C THR A 433 -15.26 -0.25 -15.61
N GLY A 434 -14.77 -1.50 -15.55
CA GLY A 434 -14.59 -2.37 -16.70
C GLY A 434 -13.78 -1.74 -17.82
N ASN A 435 -14.36 -1.56 -19.01
CA ASN A 435 -13.64 -0.98 -20.16
C ASN A 435 -13.28 0.50 -20.03
N GLY A 436 -13.88 1.23 -19.07
CA GLY A 436 -13.52 2.60 -18.73
C GLY A 436 -12.28 2.71 -17.83
N ASP A 437 -11.83 1.62 -17.26
CA ASP A 437 -10.64 1.58 -16.41
C ASP A 437 -9.39 2.04 -17.17
N GLY A 438 -8.51 2.74 -16.49
CA GLY A 438 -7.32 3.32 -17.10
C GLY A 438 -7.50 4.74 -17.61
N ILE A 439 -8.71 5.32 -17.63
CA ILE A 439 -8.88 6.74 -17.93
C ILE A 439 -8.50 7.57 -16.72
N ARG A 440 -7.76 8.66 -16.95
CA ARG A 440 -7.22 9.55 -15.91
C ARG A 440 -7.49 11.00 -16.24
N ILE A 441 -7.53 11.84 -15.23
CA ILE A 441 -7.50 13.31 -15.39
C ILE A 441 -6.07 13.65 -15.76
N SER A 442 -5.85 14.29 -16.91
CA SER A 442 -4.52 14.69 -17.38
C SER A 442 -4.17 16.13 -17.08
N GLY A 443 -5.17 17.01 -17.02
CA GLY A 443 -4.93 18.40 -16.72
C GLY A 443 -6.19 19.23 -16.61
N ILE A 444 -6.04 20.40 -15.99
CA ILE A 444 -7.12 21.35 -15.74
C ILE A 444 -6.66 22.75 -16.19
N ALA A 445 -7.45 23.39 -17.02
CA ALA A 445 -7.22 24.77 -17.48
C ALA A 445 -8.29 25.71 -16.94
N PHE A 446 -7.88 26.92 -16.58
CA PHE A 446 -8.75 27.99 -16.08
C PHE A 446 -8.81 29.18 -17.03
N PHE A 447 -9.98 29.76 -17.14
CA PHE A 447 -10.28 30.92 -18.02
C PHE A 447 -11.07 31.98 -17.25
N ASN A 448 -10.88 33.25 -17.61
CA ASN A 448 -11.68 34.37 -17.07
C ASN A 448 -13.05 34.50 -17.77
N GLN A 449 -13.84 35.52 -17.41
CA GLN A 449 -15.16 35.77 -18.00
C GLN A 449 -15.10 36.05 -19.51
N GLU A 450 -14.01 36.61 -19.99
CA GLU A 450 -13.76 36.87 -21.39
C GLU A 450 -13.23 35.67 -22.15
N ASN A 451 -13.24 34.49 -21.50
CA ASN A 451 -12.69 33.21 -22.02
C ASN A 451 -11.18 33.29 -22.39
N GLN A 452 -10.44 34.16 -21.69
CA GLN A 452 -8.98 34.24 -21.80
C GLN A 452 -8.32 33.23 -20.82
N PHE A 453 -7.32 32.55 -21.31
CA PHE A 453 -6.55 31.59 -20.52
C PHE A 453 -5.85 32.27 -19.33
N LEU A 454 -5.95 31.63 -18.15
CA LEU A 454 -5.31 32.08 -16.93
C LEU A 454 -4.16 31.18 -16.50
N SER A 455 -4.43 29.87 -16.43
CA SER A 455 -3.43 28.89 -15.99
C SER A 455 -3.83 27.48 -16.37
N TYR A 456 -2.83 26.58 -16.34
CA TYR A 456 -3.00 25.14 -16.49
C TYR A 456 -2.34 24.42 -15.31
N THR A 457 -2.97 23.36 -14.86
CA THR A 457 -2.45 22.48 -13.82
C THR A 457 -2.42 21.05 -14.35
N SER A 458 -1.23 20.41 -14.38
CA SER A 458 -1.11 18.99 -14.65
C SER A 458 -1.54 18.20 -13.39
N THR A 459 -2.35 17.17 -13.58
CA THR A 459 -2.84 16.32 -12.47
C THR A 459 -2.06 15.03 -12.35
N ASN A 460 -1.08 14.79 -13.23
CA ASN A 460 -0.25 13.57 -13.27
C ASN A 460 -1.09 12.28 -13.25
N ASP A 461 -2.16 12.27 -14.06
CA ASP A 461 -2.98 11.08 -14.32
C ASP A 461 -3.72 10.51 -13.10
N GLN A 462 -4.24 11.39 -12.25
CA GLN A 462 -5.08 11.02 -11.11
C GLN A 462 -6.52 10.67 -11.53
N THR A 463 -7.21 9.90 -10.69
CA THR A 463 -8.68 9.70 -10.78
C THR A 463 -9.45 10.68 -9.92
N THR A 464 -8.83 11.25 -8.90
CA THR A 464 -9.40 12.30 -8.05
C THR A 464 -8.40 13.43 -7.88
N TYR A 465 -8.87 14.68 -8.03
CA TYR A 465 -8.02 15.85 -7.90
C TYR A 465 -8.77 17.03 -7.27
N ASP A 466 -8.17 17.60 -6.22
CA ASP A 466 -8.68 18.81 -5.56
C ASP A 466 -7.97 20.05 -6.07
N ILE A 467 -8.71 21.09 -6.39
CA ILE A 467 -8.16 22.33 -6.93
C ILE A 467 -8.92 23.58 -6.45
N THR A 468 -8.16 24.62 -6.13
CA THR A 468 -8.71 25.96 -5.87
C THR A 468 -8.36 26.83 -7.09
N PRO A 469 -9.37 27.31 -7.81
CA PRO A 469 -9.16 28.10 -8.99
C PRO A 469 -8.45 29.45 -8.70
N PRO A 470 -7.71 30.02 -9.68
CA PRO A 470 -7.24 31.40 -9.59
C PRO A 470 -8.38 32.38 -9.31
N LYS A 471 -8.09 33.50 -8.59
CA LYS A 471 -9.10 34.49 -8.15
C LYS A 471 -10.00 35.05 -9.25
N ASN A 472 -9.51 35.12 -10.48
CA ASN A 472 -10.23 35.66 -11.63
C ASN A 472 -10.83 34.60 -12.54
N ALA A 473 -10.76 33.32 -12.13
CA ALA A 473 -11.29 32.22 -12.92
C ALA A 473 -12.82 32.22 -12.91
N ALA A 474 -13.41 32.04 -14.09
CA ALA A 474 -14.84 31.96 -14.31
C ALA A 474 -15.24 30.61 -14.94
N TYR A 475 -14.33 29.98 -15.63
CA TYR A 475 -14.53 28.68 -16.28
C TYR A 475 -13.34 27.75 -16.07
N MET A 476 -13.66 26.45 -16.03
CA MET A 476 -12.70 25.36 -15.90
C MET A 476 -12.93 24.34 -17.00
N LYS A 477 -11.85 23.89 -17.66
CA LYS A 477 -11.85 22.72 -18.55
C LYS A 477 -11.01 21.61 -17.93
N VAL A 478 -11.50 20.39 -18.03
CA VAL A 478 -10.83 19.19 -17.49
C VAL A 478 -10.54 18.24 -18.63
N SER A 479 -9.29 17.86 -18.80
CA SER A 479 -8.86 16.93 -19.84
C SER A 479 -8.64 15.54 -19.25
N LEU A 480 -9.10 14.53 -19.99
CA LEU A 480 -9.01 13.12 -19.68
C LEU A 480 -8.22 12.40 -20.77
N HIS A 481 -7.41 11.44 -20.40
CA HIS A 481 -6.77 10.52 -21.33
C HIS A 481 -6.54 9.14 -20.70
N ASN A 482 -6.09 8.19 -21.49
CA ASN A 482 -5.58 6.93 -20.98
C ASN A 482 -4.06 6.89 -21.20
N PRO A 483 -3.23 6.96 -20.14
CA PRO A 483 -1.77 7.01 -20.24
C PRO A 483 -1.17 5.71 -20.81
N TRP A 484 -1.94 4.59 -20.79
CA TRP A 484 -1.48 3.29 -21.29
C TRP A 484 -1.97 2.94 -22.68
N GLY A 485 -2.73 3.81 -23.34
CA GLY A 485 -3.19 3.54 -24.70
C GLY A 485 -4.20 4.53 -25.24
N HIS A 486 -4.06 4.82 -26.53
CA HIS A 486 -4.97 5.70 -27.26
C HIS A 486 -6.41 5.19 -27.21
N ARG A 487 -7.38 6.10 -27.02
CA ARG A 487 -8.82 5.83 -27.05
C ARG A 487 -9.51 6.61 -28.17
N LEU A 488 -10.36 5.93 -28.94
CA LEU A 488 -11.16 6.57 -29.96
C LEU A 488 -12.39 7.26 -29.38
N LYS A 489 -12.89 8.31 -30.03
CA LYS A 489 -14.08 9.05 -29.61
C LYS A 489 -15.28 8.12 -29.35
N GLN A 490 -15.48 7.13 -30.22
CA GLN A 490 -16.59 6.17 -30.06
C GLN A 490 -16.45 5.27 -28.81
N GLN A 491 -15.23 5.01 -28.35
CA GLN A 491 -15.00 4.26 -27.11
C GLN A 491 -15.40 5.11 -25.91
N TYR A 492 -15.04 6.37 -25.85
CA TYR A 492 -15.49 7.29 -24.79
C TYR A 492 -17.00 7.43 -24.78
N GLN A 493 -17.63 7.60 -25.96
CA GLN A 493 -19.08 7.64 -26.05
C GLN A 493 -19.71 6.37 -25.46
N SER A 494 -19.21 5.19 -25.83
CA SER A 494 -19.70 3.93 -25.27
C SER A 494 -19.51 3.84 -23.75
N TYR A 495 -18.38 4.30 -23.22
CA TYR A 495 -18.11 4.25 -21.78
C TYR A 495 -19.07 5.17 -20.99
N LEU A 496 -19.32 6.37 -21.48
CA LEU A 496 -20.25 7.31 -20.87
C LEU A 496 -21.70 6.78 -20.94
N GLU A 497 -22.14 6.30 -22.10
CA GLU A 497 -23.51 5.78 -22.30
C GLU A 497 -23.80 4.52 -21.48
N ASN A 498 -22.80 3.67 -21.23
CA ASN A 498 -22.93 2.45 -20.46
C ASN A 498 -22.61 2.63 -18.95
N GLY A 499 -22.29 3.85 -18.50
CA GLY A 499 -21.92 4.12 -17.10
C GLY A 499 -20.56 3.59 -16.69
N ASN A 500 -19.69 3.21 -17.66
CA ASN A 500 -18.31 2.78 -17.38
C ASN A 500 -17.35 3.94 -17.15
N LEU A 501 -17.79 5.16 -17.43
CA LEU A 501 -17.07 6.41 -17.17
C LEU A 501 -18.08 7.47 -16.74
N THR A 502 -17.86 8.09 -15.61
CA THR A 502 -18.58 9.25 -15.12
C THR A 502 -17.59 10.20 -14.48
N MET A 503 -17.70 11.50 -14.77
CA MET A 503 -16.97 12.53 -14.04
C MET A 503 -17.92 13.23 -13.08
N GLU A 504 -17.55 13.25 -11.81
CA GLU A 504 -18.19 14.00 -10.74
C GLU A 504 -17.31 15.21 -10.39
N ILE A 505 -17.88 16.38 -10.29
CA ILE A 505 -17.20 17.58 -9.80
C ILE A 505 -18.03 18.16 -8.65
N ILE A 506 -17.41 18.21 -7.47
CA ILE A 506 -18.01 18.74 -6.25
C ILE A 506 -17.38 20.11 -5.98
N SER A 507 -18.20 21.15 -5.87
CA SER A 507 -17.74 22.43 -5.32
C SER A 507 -17.93 22.45 -3.81
N TYR A 508 -16.94 22.98 -3.06
CA TYR A 508 -17.00 23.01 -1.62
C TYR A 508 -16.26 24.20 -1.01
N THR A 509 -16.67 24.58 0.20
CA THR A 509 -15.94 25.53 1.03
C THR A 509 -15.24 24.82 2.16
N LYS A 510 -14.05 25.28 2.50
CA LYS A 510 -13.25 24.75 3.62
C LYS A 510 -13.73 25.38 4.92
N THR A 511 -14.09 24.58 5.92
CA THR A 511 -14.31 25.04 7.29
C THR A 511 -13.00 24.93 8.05
N SER A 512 -12.52 26.06 8.53
CA SER A 512 -11.32 26.15 9.37
C SER A 512 -11.62 25.76 10.81
#